data_25969e5fd4f742d0490ed7ef466db74f
#
_entry.id   25969e5fd4f742d0490ed7ef466db74f
#
_cell.length_a   1.000
_cell.length_b   1.000
_cell.length_c   1.000
_cell.angle_alpha   90.00
_cell.angle_beta   90.00
_cell.angle_gamma   90.00
#
_symmetry.space_group_name_H-M   'P 1'
#
loop_
_entity.id
_entity.type
_entity.pdbx_description
1 polymer ?
#
loop_
_entity_poly.entity_id
_entity_poly.type
_entity_poly.pdbx_seq_one_letter_code
_entity_poly.pdbx_strand_id
1 'polypeptide(L)'
;MNKILESIRGKLIVSCQALEDEPLHSSFIMGRMAYAAYSGGAAGIRANTVDDIKEIKKNVSLPIIGIIKKVYNNSDVYITPTIKEVEDLINEGVQIIAIDATKRERPDRKDLKDFIAEIKGKYPNQLFMADISSLDEALYAEKIGFDIVGTTLVGYTDYTKSYKALEELEKVIKIVKIPVIAEGNIDTPLKAKKALEIGAFAVVVGGAITRPQQITKKFVDEMK
;
A
#
# COMPACT_ATOMS: atom_id res chain seq x y z
N MET A 1 14.61 4.39 -16.04
CA MET A 1 13.63 4.18 -14.97
C MET A 1 13.80 2.78 -14.39
N ASN A 2 13.47 2.54 -13.13
CA ASN A 2 13.59 1.22 -12.48
C ASN A 2 12.65 0.20 -13.16
N LYS A 3 13.16 -1.00 -13.49
CA LYS A 3 12.39 -2.04 -14.19
C LYS A 3 11.11 -2.48 -13.44
N ILE A 4 11.15 -2.46 -12.11
CA ILE A 4 9.98 -2.79 -11.28
C ILE A 4 8.88 -1.76 -11.47
N LEU A 5 9.23 -0.47 -11.41
CA LEU A 5 8.25 0.61 -11.65
C LEU A 5 7.65 0.53 -13.05
N GLU A 6 8.47 0.29 -14.09
CA GLU A 6 7.95 0.14 -15.46
C GLU A 6 6.95 -1.03 -15.59
N SER A 7 7.19 -2.11 -14.89
CA SER A 7 6.31 -3.30 -14.97
C SER A 7 4.91 -3.07 -14.41
N ILE A 8 4.74 -2.12 -13.48
CA ILE A 8 3.45 -1.78 -12.85
C ILE A 8 2.81 -0.50 -13.37
N ARG A 9 3.51 0.29 -14.21
CA ARG A 9 3.01 1.57 -14.73
C ARG A 9 1.69 1.41 -15.49
N GLY A 10 0.70 2.21 -15.12
CA GLY A 10 -0.64 2.21 -15.73
C GLY A 10 -1.46 0.94 -15.46
N LYS A 11 -1.06 0.12 -14.48
CA LYS A 11 -1.65 -1.19 -14.24
C LYS A 11 -2.25 -1.33 -12.84
N LEU A 12 -2.98 -2.42 -12.67
CA LEU A 12 -3.61 -2.82 -11.42
C LEU A 12 -2.65 -3.64 -10.56
N ILE A 13 -2.57 -3.28 -9.30
CA ILE A 13 -1.96 -4.03 -8.21
C ILE A 13 -3.10 -4.50 -7.30
N VAL A 14 -3.12 -5.76 -6.91
CA VAL A 14 -4.15 -6.28 -6.02
C VAL A 14 -3.60 -6.44 -4.61
N SER A 15 -4.29 -5.85 -3.63
CA SER A 15 -3.93 -5.96 -2.22
C SER A 15 -4.51 -7.24 -1.63
N CYS A 16 -3.67 -8.27 -1.49
CA CYS A 16 -4.01 -9.57 -0.90
C CYS A 16 -3.62 -9.57 0.58
N GLN A 17 -4.57 -9.22 1.43
CA GLN A 17 -4.37 -9.11 2.88
C GLN A 17 -5.64 -9.54 3.61
N ALA A 18 -5.46 -10.29 4.71
CA ALA A 18 -6.51 -10.58 5.68
C ALA A 18 -5.91 -10.45 7.09
N LEU A 19 -6.57 -9.70 7.98
CA LEU A 19 -6.17 -9.57 9.38
C LEU A 19 -6.61 -10.79 10.18
N GLU A 20 -6.09 -10.97 11.37
CA GLU A 20 -6.34 -12.14 12.22
C GLU A 20 -7.83 -12.37 12.51
N ASP A 21 -8.63 -11.33 12.58
CA ASP A 21 -10.07 -11.35 12.80
C ASP A 21 -10.91 -11.51 11.51
N GLU A 22 -10.27 -11.52 10.34
CA GLU A 22 -10.98 -11.64 9.06
C GLU A 22 -11.17 -13.11 8.63
N PRO A 23 -12.32 -13.47 8.01
CA PRO A 23 -12.65 -14.86 7.65
C PRO A 23 -11.64 -15.57 6.75
N LEU A 24 -10.90 -14.83 5.94
CA LEU A 24 -9.90 -15.37 5.00
C LEU A 24 -8.47 -15.29 5.54
N HIS A 25 -8.27 -15.09 6.85
CA HIS A 25 -6.95 -15.05 7.46
C HIS A 25 -6.24 -16.40 7.32
N SER A 26 -5.36 -16.50 6.34
CA SER A 26 -4.51 -17.66 6.07
C SER A 26 -3.54 -17.32 4.95
N SER A 27 -2.25 -17.60 5.15
CA SER A 27 -1.24 -17.38 4.11
C SER A 27 -1.49 -18.23 2.86
N PHE A 28 -1.99 -19.46 3.03
CA PHE A 28 -2.42 -20.30 1.90
C PHE A 28 -3.52 -19.62 1.09
N ILE A 29 -4.53 -19.04 1.76
CA ILE A 29 -5.62 -18.32 1.08
C ILE A 29 -5.07 -17.08 0.38
N MET A 30 -4.16 -16.31 1.00
CA MET A 30 -3.53 -15.14 0.36
C MET A 30 -2.70 -15.54 -0.86
N GLY A 31 -2.01 -16.66 -0.84
CA GLY A 31 -1.32 -17.21 -2.02
C GLY A 31 -2.29 -17.55 -3.16
N ARG A 32 -3.43 -18.19 -2.86
CA ARG A 32 -4.46 -18.49 -3.87
C ARG A 32 -5.15 -17.24 -4.40
N MET A 33 -5.39 -16.25 -3.54
CA MET A 33 -5.95 -14.95 -3.90
C MET A 33 -5.00 -14.20 -4.87
N ALA A 34 -3.70 -14.20 -4.59
CA ALA A 34 -2.68 -13.61 -5.48
C ALA A 34 -2.63 -14.31 -6.83
N TYR A 35 -2.75 -15.63 -6.87
CA TYR A 35 -2.82 -16.39 -8.11
C TYR A 35 -4.09 -16.04 -8.92
N ALA A 36 -5.24 -15.92 -8.26
CA ALA A 36 -6.47 -15.49 -8.92
C ALA A 36 -6.36 -14.06 -9.47
N ALA A 37 -5.76 -13.13 -8.71
CA ALA A 37 -5.48 -11.77 -9.16
C ALA A 37 -4.55 -11.74 -10.38
N TYR A 38 -3.48 -12.53 -10.37
CA TYR A 38 -2.57 -12.69 -11.52
C TYR A 38 -3.32 -13.22 -12.74
N SER A 39 -4.14 -14.26 -12.59
CA SER A 39 -4.95 -14.82 -13.67
C SER A 39 -5.94 -13.82 -14.24
N GLY A 40 -6.41 -12.87 -13.42
CA GLY A 40 -7.26 -11.74 -13.82
C GLY A 40 -6.50 -10.55 -14.44
N GLY A 41 -5.16 -10.63 -14.56
CA GLY A 41 -4.34 -9.59 -15.21
C GLY A 41 -3.73 -8.57 -14.27
N ALA A 42 -3.69 -8.81 -12.95
CA ALA A 42 -2.92 -7.97 -12.03
C ALA A 42 -1.43 -7.97 -12.39
N ALA A 43 -0.79 -6.81 -12.28
CA ALA A 43 0.63 -6.62 -12.59
C ALA A 43 1.52 -6.54 -11.34
N GLY A 44 0.95 -6.57 -10.16
CA GLY A 44 1.64 -6.57 -8.89
C GLY A 44 0.71 -7.00 -7.76
N ILE A 45 1.29 -7.35 -6.63
CA ILE A 45 0.58 -7.71 -5.41
C ILE A 45 1.04 -6.80 -4.28
N ARG A 46 0.11 -6.30 -3.46
CA ARG A 46 0.43 -5.74 -2.16
C ARG A 46 0.08 -6.77 -1.10
N ALA A 47 1.03 -7.09 -0.24
CA ALA A 47 0.91 -8.19 0.73
C ALA A 47 1.34 -7.76 2.12
N ASN A 48 0.67 -8.32 3.13
CA ASN A 48 0.98 -8.13 4.54
C ASN A 48 1.65 -9.39 5.10
N THR A 49 2.54 -9.23 6.05
CA THR A 49 3.32 -10.27 6.75
C THR A 49 4.31 -11.05 5.89
N VAL A 50 5.35 -11.55 6.54
CA VAL A 50 6.39 -12.38 5.91
C VAL A 50 5.81 -13.71 5.41
N ASP A 51 4.91 -14.31 6.18
CA ASP A 51 4.34 -15.63 5.85
C ASP A 51 3.40 -15.55 4.64
N ASP A 52 2.58 -14.51 4.55
CA ASP A 52 1.74 -14.27 3.35
C ASP A 52 2.61 -14.05 2.12
N ILE A 53 3.67 -13.23 2.25
CA ILE A 53 4.59 -12.93 1.14
C ILE A 53 5.29 -14.20 0.66
N LYS A 54 5.78 -15.05 1.57
CA LYS A 54 6.38 -16.34 1.22
C LYS A 54 5.43 -17.24 0.42
N GLU A 55 4.18 -17.31 0.88
CA GLU A 55 3.19 -18.14 0.20
C GLU A 55 2.78 -17.56 -1.16
N ILE A 56 2.63 -16.23 -1.26
CA ILE A 56 2.34 -15.54 -2.52
C ILE A 56 3.44 -15.79 -3.55
N LYS A 57 4.71 -15.73 -3.17
CA LYS A 57 5.86 -15.98 -4.04
C LYS A 57 5.90 -17.41 -4.61
N LYS A 58 5.34 -18.39 -3.92
CA LYS A 58 5.20 -19.76 -4.46
C LYS A 58 4.18 -19.83 -5.60
N ASN A 59 3.24 -18.91 -5.64
CA ASN A 59 2.11 -18.92 -6.56
C ASN A 59 2.26 -17.96 -7.75
N VAL A 60 2.97 -16.82 -7.59
CA VAL A 60 3.13 -15.80 -8.62
C VAL A 60 4.54 -15.18 -8.61
N SER A 61 5.00 -14.74 -9.80
CA SER A 61 6.27 -14.03 -9.97
C SER A 61 6.06 -12.53 -10.22
N LEU A 62 5.02 -11.94 -9.65
CA LEU A 62 4.72 -10.51 -9.77
C LEU A 62 5.55 -9.69 -8.77
N PRO A 63 5.84 -8.40 -9.07
CA PRO A 63 6.36 -7.47 -8.08
C PRO A 63 5.47 -7.40 -6.85
N ILE A 64 6.10 -7.37 -5.67
CA ILE A 64 5.39 -7.29 -4.39
C ILE A 64 5.68 -5.96 -3.72
N ILE A 65 4.61 -5.25 -3.33
CA ILE A 65 4.64 -4.18 -2.33
C ILE A 65 4.40 -4.85 -0.98
N GLY A 66 5.48 -5.01 -0.20
CA GLY A 66 5.42 -5.64 1.12
C GLY A 66 5.11 -4.63 2.21
N ILE A 67 4.31 -5.05 3.17
CA ILE A 67 4.06 -4.35 4.42
C ILE A 67 4.05 -5.36 5.58
N ILE A 68 4.24 -4.85 6.79
CA ILE A 68 3.89 -5.56 8.01
C ILE A 68 3.01 -4.63 8.85
N LYS A 69 1.75 -5.00 8.99
CA LYS A 69 0.84 -4.31 9.90
C LYS A 69 1.08 -4.80 11.32
N LYS A 70 1.44 -3.87 12.18
CA LYS A 70 1.66 -4.15 13.60
C LYS A 70 1.19 -3.00 14.45
N VAL A 71 0.32 -3.31 15.41
CA VAL A 71 -0.20 -2.34 16.38
C VAL A 71 0.76 -2.26 17.57
N TYR A 72 1.09 -1.04 17.96
CA TYR A 72 1.84 -0.70 19.15
C TYR A 72 0.95 0.15 20.06
N ASN A 73 0.91 -0.13 21.36
CA ASN A 73 0.00 0.53 22.31
C ASN A 73 0.24 2.04 22.46
N ASN A 74 1.39 2.53 22.02
CA ASN A 74 1.80 3.94 22.15
C ASN A 74 1.83 4.68 20.80
N SER A 75 1.26 4.12 19.73
CA SER A 75 1.31 4.75 18.40
C SER A 75 0.14 4.32 17.52
N ASP A 76 -0.38 5.28 16.75
CA ASP A 76 -1.37 5.03 15.68
C ASP A 76 -0.72 4.64 14.35
N VAL A 77 0.60 4.68 14.25
CA VAL A 77 1.35 4.20 13.07
C VAL A 77 1.38 2.68 13.12
N TYR A 78 0.84 2.03 12.09
CA TYR A 78 0.70 0.56 12.07
C TYR A 78 1.20 -0.11 10.79
N ILE A 79 1.49 0.63 9.70
CA ILE A 79 2.04 0.06 8.46
C ILE A 79 3.56 0.14 8.49
N THR A 80 4.23 -0.99 8.64
CA THR A 80 5.69 -1.11 8.69
C THR A 80 6.29 -0.08 9.67
N PRO A 81 5.90 -0.12 10.95
CA PRO A 81 6.08 1.01 11.87
C PRO A 81 7.51 1.18 12.38
N THR A 82 8.35 0.15 12.38
CA THR A 82 9.73 0.24 12.88
C THR A 82 10.74 -0.36 11.90
N ILE A 83 12.03 -0.18 12.19
CA ILE A 83 13.13 -0.74 11.39
C ILE A 83 13.06 -2.28 11.37
N LYS A 84 12.59 -2.90 12.44
CA LYS A 84 12.44 -4.36 12.50
C LYS A 84 11.53 -4.88 11.40
N GLU A 85 10.36 -4.29 11.19
CA GLU A 85 9.43 -4.69 10.14
C GLU A 85 10.03 -4.42 8.74
N VAL A 86 10.82 -3.35 8.58
CA VAL A 86 11.55 -3.11 7.33
C VAL A 86 12.57 -4.21 7.07
N GLU A 87 13.37 -4.60 8.06
CA GLU A 87 14.37 -5.66 7.94
C GLU A 87 13.76 -7.02 7.63
N ASP A 88 12.65 -7.34 8.27
CA ASP A 88 11.90 -8.58 7.99
C ASP A 88 11.45 -8.63 6.51
N LEU A 89 10.98 -7.51 5.93
CA LEU A 89 10.61 -7.39 4.53
C LEU A 89 11.81 -7.41 3.57
N ILE A 90 12.91 -6.78 3.93
CA ILE A 90 14.18 -6.83 3.17
C ILE A 90 14.67 -8.28 3.07
N ASN A 91 14.70 -8.99 4.18
CA ASN A 91 15.14 -10.39 4.23
C ASN A 91 14.25 -11.29 3.37
N GLU A 92 12.97 -10.94 3.25
CA GLU A 92 12.05 -11.63 2.36
C GLU A 92 12.24 -11.24 0.88
N GLY A 93 12.97 -10.17 0.58
CA GLY A 93 13.30 -9.76 -0.79
C GLY A 93 12.09 -9.25 -1.58
N VAL A 94 11.26 -8.44 -0.98
CA VAL A 94 10.17 -7.72 -1.68
C VAL A 94 10.73 -6.58 -2.52
N GLN A 95 10.07 -6.24 -3.62
CA GLN A 95 10.55 -5.20 -4.54
C GLN A 95 10.31 -3.79 -4.02
N ILE A 96 9.21 -3.58 -3.32
CA ILE A 96 8.83 -2.28 -2.76
C ILE A 96 8.41 -2.51 -1.31
N ILE A 97 8.84 -1.65 -0.39
CA ILE A 97 8.40 -1.64 1.00
C ILE A 97 7.56 -0.40 1.22
N ALA A 98 6.29 -0.57 1.61
CA ALA A 98 5.44 0.55 1.95
C ALA A 98 5.47 0.80 3.47
N ILE A 99 5.52 2.09 3.81
CA ILE A 99 5.73 2.59 5.18
C ILE A 99 4.69 3.68 5.45
N ASP A 100 4.05 3.63 6.60
CA ASP A 100 3.24 4.74 7.10
C ASP A 100 4.09 6.02 7.17
N ALA A 101 3.77 6.96 6.31
CA ALA A 101 4.47 8.24 6.20
C ALA A 101 3.59 9.43 6.64
N THR A 102 2.62 9.16 7.50
CA THR A 102 1.78 10.18 8.10
C THR A 102 2.54 10.97 9.17
N LYS A 103 2.00 12.13 9.57
CA LYS A 103 2.56 12.97 10.65
C LYS A 103 2.38 12.39 12.06
N ARG A 104 1.80 11.18 12.20
CA ARG A 104 1.60 10.50 13.49
C ARG A 104 2.95 10.05 14.07
N GLU A 105 3.06 10.10 15.39
CA GLU A 105 4.28 9.67 16.09
C GLU A 105 4.49 8.16 15.96
N ARG A 106 5.71 7.74 15.57
CA ARG A 106 6.09 6.33 15.46
C ARG A 106 6.29 5.69 16.83
N PRO A 107 6.19 4.34 16.95
CA PRO A 107 6.28 3.65 18.24
C PRO A 107 7.60 3.90 18.99
N ASP A 108 8.70 4.04 18.26
CA ASP A 108 10.04 4.31 18.78
C ASP A 108 10.35 5.81 18.88
N ARG A 109 9.36 6.69 18.62
CA ARG A 109 9.47 8.15 18.58
C ARG A 109 10.52 8.69 17.62
N LYS A 110 11.02 7.85 16.71
CA LYS A 110 11.95 8.28 15.67
C LYS A 110 11.22 9.17 14.66
N ASP A 111 11.81 10.31 14.34
CA ASP A 111 11.32 11.17 13.26
C ASP A 111 11.33 10.42 11.92
N LEU A 112 10.33 10.65 11.08
CA LEU A 112 10.21 9.95 9.78
C LEU A 112 11.42 10.23 8.87
N LYS A 113 11.99 11.43 8.92
CA LYS A 113 13.20 11.78 8.15
C LYS A 113 14.41 10.97 8.60
N ASP A 114 14.63 10.83 9.90
CA ASP A 114 15.75 10.06 10.44
C ASP A 114 15.54 8.57 10.18
N PHE A 115 14.30 8.09 10.26
CA PHE A 115 13.92 6.72 9.94
C PHE A 115 14.24 6.40 8.47
N ILE A 116 13.78 7.22 7.51
CA ILE A 116 14.03 6.97 6.08
C ILE A 116 15.51 7.14 5.71
N ALA A 117 16.21 8.08 6.32
CA ALA A 117 17.65 8.26 6.11
C ALA A 117 18.45 7.03 6.55
N GLU A 118 18.12 6.45 7.70
CA GLU A 118 18.76 5.23 8.20
C GLU A 118 18.51 4.03 7.29
N ILE A 119 17.25 3.74 6.93
CA ILE A 119 16.95 2.57 6.10
C ILE A 119 17.49 2.71 4.68
N LYS A 120 17.46 3.91 4.08
CA LYS A 120 18.07 4.14 2.75
C LYS A 120 19.60 4.09 2.79
N GLY A 121 20.21 4.54 3.87
CA GLY A 121 21.65 4.37 4.08
C GLY A 121 22.06 2.90 4.15
N LYS A 122 21.27 2.08 4.81
CA LYS A 122 21.51 0.64 4.96
C LYS A 122 21.11 -0.17 3.71
N TYR A 123 20.05 0.25 3.01
CA TYR A 123 19.47 -0.45 1.86
C TYR A 123 19.25 0.47 0.65
N PRO A 124 20.35 1.00 0.04
CA PRO A 124 20.27 2.06 -0.97
C PRO A 124 19.56 1.65 -2.28
N ASN A 125 19.45 0.37 -2.56
CA ASN A 125 18.80 -0.14 -3.78
C ASN A 125 17.33 -0.54 -3.57
N GLN A 126 16.84 -0.52 -2.32
CA GLN A 126 15.45 -0.84 -2.01
C GLN A 126 14.54 0.33 -2.35
N LEU A 127 13.39 0.04 -2.99
CA LEU A 127 12.34 1.03 -3.21
C LEU A 127 11.45 1.15 -1.97
N PHE A 128 11.26 2.40 -1.52
CA PHE A 128 10.39 2.74 -0.40
C PHE A 128 9.20 3.57 -0.86
N MET A 129 8.00 3.11 -0.53
CA MET A 129 6.73 3.78 -0.81
C MET A 129 6.20 4.43 0.48
N ALA A 130 5.83 5.70 0.39
CA ALA A 130 5.21 6.46 1.47
C ALA A 130 3.69 6.29 1.44
N ASP A 131 3.10 5.62 2.42
CA ASP A 131 1.65 5.60 2.62
C ASP A 131 1.22 6.88 3.33
N ILE A 132 0.57 7.80 2.59
CA ILE A 132 0.18 9.13 3.06
C ILE A 132 -1.34 9.28 3.19
N SER A 133 -1.74 10.27 3.97
CA SER A 133 -3.14 10.67 4.15
C SER A 133 -3.45 12.08 3.63
N SER A 134 -2.43 12.89 3.30
CA SER A 134 -2.61 14.27 2.84
C SER A 134 -1.52 14.71 1.87
N LEU A 135 -1.79 15.81 1.14
CA LEU A 135 -0.81 16.46 0.25
C LEU A 135 0.46 16.89 0.99
N ASP A 136 0.33 17.45 2.19
CA ASP A 136 1.50 17.90 2.98
C ASP A 136 2.43 16.74 3.33
N GLU A 137 1.86 15.59 3.67
CA GLU A 137 2.63 14.36 3.93
C GLU A 137 3.30 13.84 2.65
N ALA A 138 2.63 13.92 1.49
CA ALA A 138 3.21 13.54 0.21
C ALA A 138 4.41 14.41 -0.16
N LEU A 139 4.31 15.73 0.00
CA LEU A 139 5.41 16.68 -0.22
C LEU A 139 6.57 16.44 0.74
N TYR A 140 6.27 16.15 2.00
CA TYR A 140 7.29 15.82 2.99
C TYR A 140 7.99 14.51 2.64
N ALA A 141 7.25 13.47 2.25
CA ALA A 141 7.80 12.19 1.84
C ALA A 141 8.75 12.33 0.63
N GLU A 142 8.35 13.07 -0.41
CA GLU A 142 9.22 13.39 -1.55
C GLU A 142 10.50 14.10 -1.10
N LYS A 143 10.37 15.13 -0.26
CA LYS A 143 11.51 15.92 0.25
C LYS A 143 12.53 15.10 1.03
N ILE A 144 12.08 14.12 1.83
CA ILE A 144 12.96 13.29 2.65
C ILE A 144 13.46 12.03 1.93
N GLY A 145 13.06 11.83 0.67
CA GLY A 145 13.67 10.87 -0.25
C GLY A 145 12.93 9.54 -0.42
N PHE A 146 11.63 9.48 -0.20
CA PHE A 146 10.85 8.32 -0.67
C PHE A 146 10.87 8.22 -2.20
N ASP A 147 10.73 7.00 -2.72
CA ASP A 147 10.78 6.72 -4.16
C ASP A 147 9.38 6.76 -4.80
N ILE A 148 8.33 6.53 -4.01
CA ILE A 148 6.93 6.40 -4.43
C ILE A 148 6.05 7.00 -3.32
N VAL A 149 4.92 7.58 -3.71
CA VAL A 149 3.83 7.97 -2.81
C VAL A 149 2.60 7.10 -3.08
N GLY A 150 1.93 6.64 -2.03
CA GLY A 150 0.63 5.98 -2.09
C GLY A 150 -0.42 6.73 -1.27
N THR A 151 -1.61 6.99 -1.84
CA THR A 151 -2.71 7.67 -1.15
C THR A 151 -3.47 6.77 -0.18
N THR A 152 -2.80 5.74 0.33
CA THR A 152 -3.35 4.60 1.10
C THR A 152 -4.18 5.02 2.31
N LEU A 153 -3.73 6.06 3.02
CA LEU A 153 -4.30 6.48 4.29
C LEU A 153 -5.22 7.70 4.20
N VAL A 154 -5.53 8.17 2.98
CA VAL A 154 -6.51 9.26 2.77
C VAL A 154 -7.88 8.84 3.30
N GLY A 155 -8.40 9.60 4.27
CA GLY A 155 -9.67 9.33 4.95
C GLY A 155 -9.56 8.34 6.12
N TYR A 156 -8.37 7.79 6.40
CA TYR A 156 -8.15 6.83 7.49
C TYR A 156 -7.44 7.41 8.72
N THR A 157 -7.02 8.67 8.68
CA THR A 157 -6.50 9.37 9.86
C THR A 157 -7.56 10.32 10.43
N ASP A 158 -7.48 10.64 11.72
CA ASP A 158 -8.48 11.48 12.39
C ASP A 158 -8.63 12.86 11.74
N TYR A 159 -7.53 13.40 11.23
CA TYR A 159 -7.50 14.73 10.58
C TYR A 159 -7.82 14.70 9.08
N THR A 160 -8.02 13.51 8.47
CA THR A 160 -8.38 13.40 7.04
C THR A 160 -9.70 12.64 6.81
N LYS A 161 -10.49 12.35 7.85
CA LYS A 161 -11.77 11.60 7.75
C LYS A 161 -12.74 12.14 6.69
N SER A 162 -12.71 13.46 6.45
CA SER A 162 -13.56 14.10 5.44
C SER A 162 -12.95 14.13 4.03
N TYR A 163 -11.70 13.68 3.86
CA TYR A 163 -11.01 13.74 2.57
C TYR A 163 -11.52 12.63 1.64
N LYS A 164 -11.68 12.97 0.36
CA LYS A 164 -12.07 12.02 -0.67
C LYS A 164 -10.85 11.57 -1.47
N ALA A 165 -10.71 10.26 -1.63
CA ALA A 165 -9.52 9.65 -2.22
C ALA A 165 -9.11 10.24 -3.58
N LEU A 166 -10.06 10.38 -4.53
CA LEU A 166 -9.75 10.90 -5.87
C LEU A 166 -9.48 12.41 -5.88
N GLU A 167 -10.12 13.19 -5.01
CA GLU A 167 -9.87 14.63 -4.89
C GLU A 167 -8.46 14.88 -4.33
N GLU A 168 -8.06 14.12 -3.31
CA GLU A 168 -6.71 14.24 -2.73
C GLU A 168 -5.64 13.71 -3.69
N LEU A 169 -5.89 12.58 -4.38
CA LEU A 169 -5.04 12.06 -5.43
C LEU A 169 -4.73 13.11 -6.50
N GLU A 170 -5.74 13.84 -6.97
CA GLU A 170 -5.58 14.89 -7.98
C GLU A 170 -4.68 16.03 -7.49
N LYS A 171 -4.80 16.45 -6.23
CA LYS A 171 -3.92 17.46 -5.62
C LYS A 171 -2.48 16.97 -5.55
N VAL A 172 -2.27 15.74 -5.09
CA VAL A 172 -0.94 15.13 -4.94
C VAL A 172 -0.25 15.03 -6.30
N ILE A 173 -0.93 14.49 -7.32
CA ILE A 173 -0.35 14.30 -8.67
C ILE A 173 0.05 15.62 -9.34
N LYS A 174 -0.69 16.71 -9.09
CA LYS A 174 -0.37 18.02 -9.67
C LYS A 174 0.96 18.60 -9.17
N ILE A 175 1.42 18.19 -8.00
CA ILE A 175 2.53 18.86 -7.31
C ILE A 175 3.73 17.93 -7.08
N VAL A 176 3.49 16.67 -6.66
CA VAL A 176 4.52 15.67 -6.38
C VAL A 176 5.13 15.15 -7.67
N LYS A 177 6.46 15.03 -7.73
CA LYS A 177 7.22 14.66 -8.95
C LYS A 177 7.58 13.18 -9.00
N ILE A 178 7.60 12.50 -7.86
CA ILE A 178 7.84 11.05 -7.81
C ILE A 178 6.55 10.29 -8.15
N PRO A 179 6.61 9.00 -8.55
CA PRO A 179 5.45 8.20 -8.87
C PRO A 179 4.38 8.19 -7.77
N VAL A 180 3.13 8.45 -8.12
CA VAL A 180 1.98 8.43 -7.20
C VAL A 180 1.08 7.25 -7.52
N ILE A 181 0.92 6.32 -6.59
CA ILE A 181 0.03 5.17 -6.68
C ILE A 181 -1.29 5.52 -5.99
N ALA A 182 -2.39 5.34 -6.72
CA ALA A 182 -3.73 5.51 -6.16
C ALA A 182 -4.09 4.28 -5.32
N GLU A 183 -4.30 4.47 -4.04
CA GLU A 183 -4.76 3.45 -3.10
C GLU A 183 -5.69 4.07 -2.05
N GLY A 184 -6.57 3.26 -1.47
CA GLY A 184 -7.56 3.71 -0.50
C GLY A 184 -8.89 4.11 -1.17
N ASN A 185 -9.98 3.45 -0.76
CA ASN A 185 -11.34 3.70 -1.25
C ASN A 185 -11.53 3.62 -2.78
N ILE A 186 -10.65 2.93 -3.49
CA ILE A 186 -10.82 2.56 -4.91
C ILE A 186 -11.64 1.26 -4.94
N ASP A 187 -12.95 1.37 -4.92
CA ASP A 187 -13.88 0.26 -4.68
C ASP A 187 -14.73 -0.12 -5.90
N THR A 188 -14.50 0.53 -7.06
CA THR A 188 -15.13 0.20 -8.33
C THR A 188 -14.15 0.27 -9.49
N PRO A 189 -14.36 -0.49 -10.59
CA PRO A 189 -13.55 -0.38 -11.81
C PRO A 189 -13.53 1.04 -12.39
N LEU A 190 -14.63 1.78 -12.30
CA LEU A 190 -14.71 3.16 -12.76
C LEU A 190 -13.81 4.10 -11.97
N LYS A 191 -13.72 3.94 -10.64
CA LYS A 191 -12.79 4.72 -9.81
C LYS A 191 -11.34 4.38 -10.14
N ALA A 192 -11.01 3.10 -10.38
CA ALA A 192 -9.68 2.70 -10.81
C ALA A 192 -9.29 3.33 -12.15
N LYS A 193 -10.19 3.27 -13.16
CA LYS A 193 -10.01 3.96 -14.43
C LYS A 193 -9.82 5.46 -14.23
N LYS A 194 -10.68 6.09 -13.44
CA LYS A 194 -10.60 7.55 -13.16
C LYS A 194 -9.27 7.92 -12.47
N ALA A 195 -8.76 7.10 -11.57
CA ALA A 195 -7.45 7.34 -10.95
C ALA A 195 -6.31 7.38 -11.98
N LEU A 196 -6.31 6.46 -12.97
CA LEU A 196 -5.34 6.48 -14.07
C LEU A 196 -5.53 7.70 -14.98
N GLU A 197 -6.77 8.11 -15.28
CA GLU A 197 -7.08 9.31 -16.07
C GLU A 197 -6.60 10.59 -15.38
N ILE A 198 -6.65 10.66 -14.05
CA ILE A 198 -6.09 11.75 -13.23
C ILE A 198 -4.55 11.79 -13.35
N GLY A 199 -3.91 10.67 -13.69
CA GLY A 199 -2.46 10.56 -13.85
C GLY A 199 -1.78 9.68 -12.81
N ALA A 200 -2.52 8.85 -12.05
CA ALA A 200 -1.90 7.89 -11.15
C ALA A 200 -0.92 6.98 -11.90
N PHE A 201 0.23 6.73 -11.28
CA PHE A 201 1.26 5.87 -11.85
C PHE A 201 0.82 4.40 -11.95
N ALA A 202 0.08 3.94 -10.94
CA ALA A 202 -0.57 2.63 -10.86
C ALA A 202 -1.76 2.73 -9.90
N VAL A 203 -2.57 1.68 -9.82
CA VAL A 203 -3.72 1.63 -8.90
C VAL A 203 -3.64 0.37 -8.05
N VAL A 204 -3.84 0.51 -6.73
CA VAL A 204 -4.00 -0.60 -5.80
C VAL A 204 -5.47 -0.74 -5.41
N VAL A 205 -6.00 -1.95 -5.56
CA VAL A 205 -7.36 -2.31 -5.11
C VAL A 205 -7.28 -3.46 -4.12
N GLY A 206 -7.88 -3.27 -2.95
CA GLY A 206 -7.96 -4.27 -1.88
C GLY A 206 -9.35 -4.86 -1.72
N GLY A 207 -10.09 -4.42 -0.71
CA GLY A 207 -11.34 -5.02 -0.25
C GLY A 207 -12.43 -5.22 -1.31
N ALA A 208 -12.43 -4.42 -2.38
CA ALA A 208 -13.35 -4.60 -3.50
C ALA A 208 -13.05 -5.86 -4.36
N ILE A 209 -11.88 -6.46 -4.19
CA ILE A 209 -11.47 -7.71 -4.88
C ILE A 209 -11.28 -8.85 -3.87
N THR A 210 -10.61 -8.57 -2.76
CA THR A 210 -10.05 -9.60 -1.87
C THR A 210 -10.81 -9.81 -0.58
N ARG A 211 -11.93 -9.09 -0.36
CA ARG A 211 -12.79 -9.25 0.83
C ARG A 211 -14.22 -9.60 0.46
N PRO A 212 -14.51 -10.89 0.16
CA PRO A 212 -15.86 -11.35 -0.18
C PRO A 212 -16.92 -10.94 0.85
N GLN A 213 -16.57 -10.91 2.15
CA GLN A 213 -17.49 -10.47 3.21
C GLN A 213 -17.96 -9.02 3.00
N GLN A 214 -17.08 -8.12 2.57
CA GLN A 214 -17.43 -6.72 2.30
C GLN A 214 -18.24 -6.59 1.01
N ILE A 215 -17.87 -7.37 -0.01
CA ILE A 215 -18.58 -7.40 -1.30
C ILE A 215 -20.00 -7.94 -1.08
N THR A 216 -20.14 -9.08 -0.41
CA THR A 216 -21.43 -9.68 -0.08
C THR A 216 -22.32 -8.72 0.71
N LYS A 217 -21.74 -8.03 1.71
CA LYS A 217 -22.48 -7.04 2.50
C LYS A 217 -23.08 -5.93 1.63
N LYS A 218 -22.35 -5.41 0.64
CA LYS A 218 -22.86 -4.39 -0.28
C LYS A 218 -24.10 -4.88 -1.04
N PHE A 219 -24.09 -6.14 -1.53
CA PHE A 219 -25.27 -6.72 -2.20
C PHE A 219 -26.43 -6.87 -1.24
N VAL A 220 -26.20 -7.40 -0.04
CA VAL A 220 -27.26 -7.58 0.97
C VAL A 220 -27.90 -6.25 1.38
N ASP A 221 -27.08 -5.21 1.56
CA ASP A 221 -27.56 -3.88 1.97
C ASP A 221 -28.39 -3.22 0.86
N GLU A 222 -28.04 -3.40 -0.41
CA GLU A 222 -28.78 -2.84 -1.54
C GLU A 222 -30.07 -3.59 -1.86
N MET A 223 -30.22 -4.84 -1.38
CA MET A 223 -31.42 -5.66 -1.59
C MET A 223 -32.50 -5.44 -0.51
N LYS A 224 -32.25 -4.63 0.51
CA LYS A 224 -33.21 -4.29 1.58
C LYS A 224 -34.04 -3.08 1.21
#